data_05442717583c8c229e7e45005ba09fd3
#
_entry.id   05442717583c8c229e7e45005ba09fd3
#
_cell.length_a   1.000
_cell.length_b   1.000
_cell.length_c   1.000
_cell.angle_alpha   90.00
_cell.angle_beta   90.00
_cell.angle_gamma   90.00
#
_symmetry.space_group_name_H-M   'P 1'
#
loop_
_entity.id
_entity.type
_entity.pdbx_description
1 polymer ?
#
loop_
_entity_poly.entity_id
_entity_poly.type
_entity_poly.pdbx_seq_one_letter_code
_entity_poly.pdbx_strand_id
1 'polypeptide(L)'
;IVLPRSTAEILRRRKENAITQWIFPDPVRPELPLSPNCAYTHMEAILQKAGLPDIRFHDLRHTFATHAIASGVDAKTLSGILGHTNASFTLDTYTHVTPDMQKAASGIVGGFMEEIFGKELRPWQRNGKAEPEP
;
A
#
# COMPACT_ATOMS: atom_id res chain seq x y z
N ILE A 1 -11.83 6.81 7.17
CA ILE A 1 -10.60 6.02 6.96
C ILE A 1 -10.38 5.18 8.20
N VAL A 2 -10.19 3.88 8.03
CA VAL A 2 -9.76 2.99 9.11
C VAL A 2 -8.24 3.04 9.18
N LEU A 3 -7.71 3.37 10.36
CA LEU A 3 -6.27 3.47 10.59
C LEU A 3 -5.73 2.20 11.29
N PRO A 4 -4.50 1.75 10.97
CA PRO A 4 -3.80 0.75 11.75
C PRO A 4 -3.69 1.19 13.21
N ARG A 5 -3.74 0.22 14.14
CA ARG A 5 -3.70 0.50 15.59
C ARG A 5 -2.47 1.33 16.00
N SER A 6 -1.31 1.02 15.44
CA SER A 6 -0.06 1.76 15.69
C SER A 6 -0.16 3.23 15.29
N THR A 7 -0.71 3.50 14.10
CA THR A 7 -0.92 4.87 13.61
C THR A 7 -1.95 5.61 14.45
N ALA A 8 -3.05 4.96 14.80
CA ALA A 8 -4.09 5.55 15.64
C ALA A 8 -3.55 5.89 17.04
N GLU A 9 -2.65 5.08 17.60
CA GLU A 9 -2.02 5.34 18.89
C GLU A 9 -1.08 6.55 18.85
N ILE A 10 -0.27 6.68 17.80
CA ILE A 10 0.60 7.87 17.60
C ILE A 10 -0.25 9.13 17.51
N LEU A 11 -1.32 9.10 16.72
CA LEU A 11 -2.21 10.26 16.56
C LEU A 11 -2.96 10.59 17.85
N ARG A 12 -3.35 9.58 18.63
CA ARG A 12 -4.00 9.77 19.94
C ARG A 12 -3.07 10.47 20.91
N ARG A 13 -1.83 9.97 21.08
CA ARG A 13 -0.81 10.62 21.95
C ARG A 13 -0.56 12.06 21.53
N ARG A 14 -0.48 12.30 20.21
CA ARG A 14 -0.33 13.66 19.70
C ARG A 14 -1.54 14.54 20.02
N LYS A 15 -2.75 14.00 19.89
CA LYS A 15 -3.98 14.72 20.23
C LYS A 15 -4.10 15.02 21.72
N GLU A 16 -3.71 14.10 22.60
CA GLU A 16 -3.71 14.29 24.06
C GLU A 16 -2.78 15.44 24.50
N ASN A 17 -1.67 15.64 23.78
CA ASN A 17 -0.74 16.73 24.00
C ASN A 17 -1.05 18.00 23.19
N ALA A 18 -2.12 17.99 22.41
CA ALA A 18 -2.49 19.15 21.60
C ALA A 18 -3.24 20.18 22.44
N ILE A 19 -2.77 21.43 22.38
CA ILE A 19 -3.41 22.58 23.05
C ILE A 19 -4.57 23.17 22.23
N THR A 20 -4.83 22.63 21.04
CA THR A 20 -5.87 23.11 20.12
C THR A 20 -6.70 21.93 19.58
N GLN A 21 -7.76 22.27 18.82
CA GLN A 21 -8.58 21.26 18.15
C GLN A 21 -7.85 20.47 17.05
N TRP A 22 -6.72 20.99 16.56
CA TRP A 22 -5.96 20.40 15.46
C TRP A 22 -4.95 19.36 15.96
N ILE A 23 -4.86 18.23 15.29
CA ILE A 23 -3.80 17.25 15.51
C ILE A 23 -2.43 17.82 15.03
N PHE A 24 -2.49 18.58 13.95
CA PHE A 24 -1.35 19.28 13.36
C PHE A 24 -1.68 20.77 13.28
N PRO A 25 -1.42 21.54 14.34
CA PRO A 25 -1.60 22.98 14.34
C PRO A 25 -0.48 23.70 13.57
N ASP A 26 -0.77 24.91 13.11
CA ASP A 26 0.26 25.82 12.61
C ASP A 26 1.21 26.20 13.74
N PRO A 27 2.55 26.18 13.54
CA PRO A 27 3.51 26.45 14.62
C PRO A 27 3.53 27.90 15.10
N VAL A 28 3.05 28.84 14.29
CA VAL A 28 3.00 30.28 14.62
C VAL A 28 1.60 30.69 15.08
N ARG A 29 0.58 30.10 14.48
CA ARG A 29 -0.84 30.37 14.76
C ARG A 29 -1.56 29.08 15.10
N PRO A 30 -1.45 28.60 16.35
CA PRO A 30 -1.94 27.27 16.74
C PRO A 30 -3.47 27.07 16.60
N GLU A 31 -4.24 28.15 16.49
CA GLU A 31 -5.67 28.14 16.20
C GLU A 31 -6.00 27.73 14.77
N LEU A 32 -5.01 27.73 13.87
CA LEU A 32 -5.14 27.29 12.47
C LEU A 32 -4.52 25.90 12.27
N PRO A 33 -4.98 25.15 11.25
CA PRO A 33 -4.31 23.90 10.86
C PRO A 33 -2.97 24.18 10.20
N LEU A 34 -2.06 23.20 10.29
CA LEU A 34 -0.78 23.24 9.58
C LEU A 34 -1.00 23.47 8.09
N SER A 35 -0.33 24.47 7.52
CA SER A 35 -0.41 24.72 6.10
C SER A 35 0.32 23.64 5.28
N PRO A 36 -0.13 23.32 4.06
CA PRO A 36 0.57 22.37 3.19
C PRO A 36 2.04 22.77 2.94
N ASN A 37 2.30 24.06 2.75
CA ASN A 37 3.67 24.55 2.54
C ASN A 37 4.56 24.30 3.74
N CYS A 38 4.04 24.49 4.95
CA CYS A 38 4.80 24.24 6.18
C CYS A 38 5.14 22.75 6.31
N ALA A 39 4.20 21.84 6.01
CA ALA A 39 4.45 20.40 6.00
C ALA A 39 5.54 20.02 4.99
N TYR A 40 5.49 20.64 3.80
CA TYR A 40 6.48 20.44 2.75
C TYR A 40 7.89 20.87 3.19
N THR A 41 8.04 22.09 3.69
CA THR A 41 9.32 22.63 4.17
C THR A 41 9.91 21.80 5.31
N HIS A 42 9.06 21.30 6.23
CA HIS A 42 9.53 20.41 7.29
C HIS A 42 10.05 19.08 6.75
N MET A 43 9.39 18.50 5.73
CA MET A 43 9.86 17.27 5.09
C MET A 43 11.23 17.48 4.42
N GLU A 44 11.40 18.57 3.66
CA GLU A 44 12.68 18.92 3.03
C GLU A 44 13.80 19.02 4.08
N ALA A 45 13.55 19.71 5.19
CA ALA A 45 14.52 19.84 6.27
C ALA A 45 14.90 18.48 6.90
N ILE A 46 13.95 17.55 7.01
CA ILE A 46 14.20 16.18 7.51
C ILE A 46 15.07 15.41 6.51
N LEU A 47 14.73 15.46 5.22
CA LEU A 47 15.49 14.78 4.18
C LEU A 47 16.95 15.28 4.11
N GLN A 48 17.14 16.59 4.14
CA GLN A 48 18.47 17.20 4.17
C GLN A 48 19.29 16.74 5.39
N LYS A 49 18.69 16.78 6.59
CA LYS A 49 19.37 16.31 7.82
C LYS A 49 19.74 14.83 7.78
N ALA A 50 18.92 14.03 7.11
CA ALA A 50 19.15 12.60 6.96
C ALA A 50 20.11 12.25 5.81
N GLY A 51 20.55 13.21 5.02
CA GLY A 51 21.38 12.98 3.82
C GLY A 51 20.63 12.19 2.72
N LEU A 52 19.30 12.27 2.72
CA LEU A 52 18.44 11.60 1.75
C LEU A 52 18.20 12.51 0.53
N PRO A 53 17.95 11.90 -0.65
CA PRO A 53 17.61 12.66 -1.85
C PRO A 53 16.32 13.43 -1.64
N ASP A 54 16.18 14.56 -2.30
CA ASP A 54 14.97 15.35 -2.32
C ASP A 54 13.87 14.60 -3.10
N ILE A 55 12.72 14.43 -2.43
CA ILE A 55 11.52 13.80 -2.99
C ILE A 55 10.32 14.70 -2.75
N ARG A 56 9.35 14.66 -3.64
CA ARG A 56 8.11 15.42 -3.47
C ARG A 56 7.25 14.79 -2.36
N PHE A 57 6.53 15.60 -1.60
CA PHE A 57 5.61 15.11 -0.57
C PHE A 57 4.60 14.09 -1.12
N HIS A 58 4.18 14.26 -2.37
CA HIS A 58 3.26 13.33 -3.04
C HIS A 58 3.89 11.95 -3.34
N ASP A 59 5.21 11.87 -3.44
CA ASP A 59 5.91 10.62 -3.70
C ASP A 59 5.81 9.64 -2.51
N LEU A 60 5.61 10.16 -1.29
CA LEU A 60 5.28 9.34 -0.12
C LEU A 60 3.97 8.56 -0.31
N ARG A 61 2.98 9.21 -0.92
CA ARG A 61 1.70 8.58 -1.26
C ARG A 61 1.87 7.50 -2.33
N HIS A 62 2.69 7.75 -3.34
CA HIS A 62 3.02 6.74 -4.36
C HIS A 62 3.75 5.55 -3.76
N THR A 63 4.73 5.80 -2.90
CA THR A 63 5.47 4.76 -2.18
C THR A 63 4.53 3.88 -1.35
N PHE A 64 3.65 4.50 -0.57
CA PHE A 64 2.63 3.77 0.20
C PHE A 64 1.75 2.91 -0.69
N ALA A 65 1.25 3.48 -1.79
CA ALA A 65 0.37 2.77 -2.71
C ALA A 65 1.05 1.57 -3.37
N THR A 66 2.30 1.73 -3.82
CA THR A 66 3.10 0.65 -4.42
C THR A 66 3.31 -0.48 -3.42
N HIS A 67 3.71 -0.17 -2.19
CA HIS A 67 3.90 -1.18 -1.14
C HIS A 67 2.60 -1.87 -0.74
N ALA A 68 1.48 -1.13 -0.67
CA ALA A 68 0.18 -1.71 -0.33
C ALA A 68 -0.26 -2.73 -1.39
N ILE A 69 -0.13 -2.41 -2.69
CA ILE A 69 -0.45 -3.35 -3.77
C ILE A 69 0.50 -4.55 -3.76
N ALA A 70 1.80 -4.32 -3.58
CA ALA A 70 2.78 -5.39 -3.48
C ALA A 70 2.50 -6.33 -2.29
N SER A 71 1.88 -5.81 -1.23
CA SER A 71 1.43 -6.58 -0.05
C SER A 71 0.05 -7.23 -0.24
N GLY A 72 -0.56 -7.15 -1.42
CA GLY A 72 -1.82 -7.82 -1.75
C GLY A 72 -3.08 -7.01 -1.45
N VAL A 73 -2.98 -5.72 -1.14
CA VAL A 73 -4.16 -4.86 -1.01
C VAL A 73 -4.76 -4.63 -2.40
N ASP A 74 -6.05 -4.92 -2.56
CA ASP A 74 -6.72 -4.70 -3.85
C ASP A 74 -6.85 -3.22 -4.20
N ALA A 75 -6.84 -2.92 -5.49
CA ALA A 75 -6.80 -1.54 -5.99
C ALA A 75 -8.04 -0.72 -5.62
N LYS A 76 -9.21 -1.35 -5.45
CA LYS A 76 -10.45 -0.67 -5.05
C LYS A 76 -10.38 -0.23 -3.59
N THR A 77 -9.95 -1.12 -2.71
CA THR A 77 -9.70 -0.81 -1.30
C THR A 77 -8.65 0.29 -1.15
N LEU A 78 -7.53 0.17 -1.89
CA LEU A 78 -6.48 1.18 -1.88
C LEU A 78 -6.99 2.54 -2.38
N SER A 79 -7.79 2.57 -3.43
CA SER A 79 -8.42 3.81 -3.93
C SER A 79 -9.26 4.48 -2.84
N GLY A 80 -10.04 3.70 -2.08
CA GLY A 80 -10.82 4.20 -0.95
C GLY A 80 -9.93 4.75 0.18
N ILE A 81 -8.84 4.08 0.52
CA ILE A 81 -7.87 4.53 1.53
C ILE A 81 -7.22 5.86 1.10
N LEU A 82 -6.86 5.95 -0.17
CA LEU A 82 -6.22 7.13 -0.74
C LEU A 82 -7.21 8.28 -0.97
N GLY A 83 -8.52 8.04 -0.91
CA GLY A 83 -9.54 9.04 -1.20
C GLY A 83 -9.61 9.43 -2.67
N HIS A 84 -9.27 8.52 -3.59
CA HIS A 84 -9.45 8.74 -5.01
C HIS A 84 -10.93 8.63 -5.37
N THR A 85 -11.44 9.58 -6.12
CA THR A 85 -12.83 9.58 -6.62
C THR A 85 -13.05 8.51 -7.70
N ASN A 86 -11.96 8.07 -8.36
CA ASN A 86 -12.01 7.05 -9.41
C ASN A 86 -10.92 5.99 -9.19
N ALA A 87 -11.34 4.72 -9.07
CA ALA A 87 -10.45 3.58 -8.91
C ALA A 87 -9.58 3.32 -10.16
N SER A 88 -10.02 3.76 -11.35
CA SER A 88 -9.24 3.62 -12.59
C SER A 88 -7.88 4.29 -12.49
N PHE A 89 -7.80 5.45 -11.85
CA PHE A 89 -6.52 6.14 -11.65
C PHE A 89 -5.53 5.30 -10.81
N THR A 90 -6.03 4.61 -9.79
CA THR A 90 -5.20 3.70 -8.99
C THR A 90 -4.75 2.49 -9.79
N LEU A 91 -5.65 1.93 -10.61
CA LEU A 91 -5.33 0.81 -11.50
C LEU A 91 -4.27 1.24 -12.53
N ASP A 92 -4.48 2.30 -13.27
CA ASP A 92 -3.58 2.76 -14.34
C ASP A 92 -2.19 3.12 -13.82
N THR A 93 -2.11 3.66 -12.61
CA THR A 93 -0.84 4.12 -12.02
C THR A 93 -0.05 2.97 -11.39
N TYR A 94 -0.72 1.94 -10.84
CA TYR A 94 -0.08 0.92 -10.00
C TYR A 94 -0.20 -0.51 -10.54
N THR A 95 -0.77 -0.72 -11.74
CA THR A 95 -0.96 -2.06 -12.34
C THR A 95 0.27 -2.66 -13.00
N HIS A 96 1.45 -2.25 -12.63
CA HIS A 96 2.62 -3.05 -12.97
C HIS A 96 2.60 -4.31 -12.10
N VAL A 97 1.89 -5.33 -12.57
CA VAL A 97 1.89 -6.66 -11.96
C VAL A 97 3.31 -7.20 -12.03
N THR A 98 3.99 -7.24 -10.89
CA THR A 98 5.33 -7.81 -10.84
C THR A 98 5.26 -9.34 -10.95
N PRO A 99 6.32 -10.00 -11.45
CA PRO A 99 6.40 -11.47 -11.46
C PRO A 99 6.13 -12.10 -10.09
N ASP A 100 6.55 -11.44 -9.02
CA ASP A 100 6.32 -11.91 -7.65
C ASP A 100 4.84 -11.84 -7.25
N MET A 101 4.11 -10.81 -7.68
CA MET A 101 2.66 -10.71 -7.47
C MET A 101 1.92 -11.82 -8.24
N GLN A 102 2.34 -12.13 -9.47
CA GLN A 102 1.76 -13.23 -10.25
C GLN A 102 2.02 -14.58 -9.56
N LYS A 103 3.22 -14.78 -9.03
CA LYS A 103 3.57 -16.01 -8.31
C LYS A 103 2.78 -16.16 -7.01
N ALA A 104 2.62 -15.07 -6.25
CA ALA A 104 1.80 -15.06 -5.04
C ALA A 104 0.32 -15.37 -5.36
N ALA A 105 -0.24 -14.73 -6.38
CA ALA A 105 -1.61 -14.97 -6.83
C ALA A 105 -1.79 -16.42 -7.31
N SER A 106 -0.82 -16.96 -8.05
CA SER A 106 -0.83 -18.38 -8.47
C SER A 106 -0.83 -19.33 -7.27
N GLY A 107 -0.08 -19.02 -6.21
CA GLY A 107 -0.08 -19.81 -4.98
C GLY A 107 -1.44 -19.79 -4.27
N ILE A 108 -2.08 -18.63 -4.19
CA ILE A 108 -3.42 -18.47 -3.59
C ILE A 108 -4.46 -19.27 -4.40
N VAL A 109 -4.44 -19.12 -5.73
CA VAL A 109 -5.35 -19.88 -6.63
C VAL A 109 -5.09 -21.38 -6.52
N GLY A 110 -3.82 -21.79 -6.48
CA GLY A 110 -3.45 -23.18 -6.30
C GLY A 110 -3.97 -23.77 -4.99
N GLY A 111 -3.80 -23.05 -3.88
CA GLY A 111 -4.33 -23.46 -2.57
C GLY A 111 -5.86 -23.58 -2.56
N PHE A 112 -6.55 -22.62 -3.12
CA PHE A 112 -8.00 -22.64 -3.28
C PHE A 112 -8.48 -23.82 -4.15
N MET A 113 -7.79 -24.10 -5.24
CA MET A 113 -8.11 -25.25 -6.10
C MET A 113 -7.87 -26.58 -5.39
N GLU A 114 -6.80 -26.70 -4.58
CA GLU A 114 -6.54 -27.89 -3.78
C GLU A 114 -7.58 -28.08 -2.66
N GLU A 115 -8.09 -27.00 -2.09
CA GLU A 115 -9.14 -27.04 -1.06
C GLU A 115 -10.49 -27.52 -1.63
N ILE A 116 -10.89 -27.03 -2.82
CA ILE A 116 -12.17 -27.39 -3.45
C ILE A 116 -12.13 -28.77 -4.09
N PHE A 117 -11.08 -29.09 -4.80
CA PHE A 117 -11.03 -30.29 -5.66
C PHE A 117 -10.16 -31.40 -5.09
N GLY A 118 -9.47 -31.18 -3.98
CA GLY A 118 -8.50 -32.11 -3.40
C GLY A 118 -7.21 -32.20 -4.22
N LYS A 119 -6.24 -32.93 -3.67
CA LYS A 119 -4.90 -33.08 -4.28
C LYS A 119 -4.87 -33.91 -5.58
N GLU A 120 -6.00 -34.49 -5.99
CA GLU A 120 -6.06 -35.41 -7.11
C GLU A 120 -6.18 -34.76 -8.48
N LEU A 121 -6.40 -33.45 -8.58
CA LEU A 121 -6.46 -32.73 -9.84
C LEU A 121 -5.07 -32.40 -10.39
N ARG A 122 -4.39 -33.42 -10.90
CA ARG A 122 -3.26 -33.23 -11.82
C ARG A 122 -3.64 -33.84 -13.20
N PRO A 123 -4.48 -33.15 -14.00
CA PRO A 123 -4.98 -33.73 -15.27
C PRO A 123 -3.87 -34.06 -16.26
N TRP A 124 -2.70 -33.44 -16.16
CA TRP A 124 -1.54 -33.69 -17.03
C TRP A 124 -0.57 -34.74 -16.48
N GLN A 125 -0.75 -35.24 -15.28
CA GLN A 125 -0.04 -36.42 -14.80
C GLN A 125 -0.81 -37.72 -15.15
N ARG A 126 -1.37 -37.77 -16.36
CA ARG A 126 -1.78 -39.04 -16.89
C ARG A 126 -0.56 -39.93 -17.08
N ASN A 127 -0.45 -40.84 -16.11
CA ASN A 127 0.30 -42.11 -16.23
C ASN A 127 1.51 -42.05 -17.16
N GLY A 128 2.70 -42.05 -16.56
CA GLY A 128 3.95 -42.20 -17.28
C GLY A 128 4.03 -43.42 -18.16
N LYS A 129 3.40 -43.34 -19.31
CA LYS A 129 3.76 -44.12 -20.48
C LYS A 129 4.44 -43.16 -21.42
N ALA A 130 5.78 -43.17 -21.38
CA ALA A 130 6.57 -42.71 -22.49
C ALA A 130 6.03 -43.35 -23.75
N GLU A 131 5.56 -42.53 -24.68
CA GLU A 131 5.38 -43.00 -26.04
C GLU A 131 6.76 -43.34 -26.59
N PRO A 132 6.95 -44.50 -27.25
CA PRO A 132 8.23 -44.77 -27.89
C PRO A 132 8.36 -43.79 -29.08
N GLU A 133 9.48 -43.07 -29.08
CA GLU A 133 9.88 -42.26 -30.23
C GLU A 133 9.99 -43.14 -31.47
N PRO A 134 9.62 -42.59 -32.66
CA PRO A 134 9.72 -43.32 -33.93
C PRO A 134 11.14 -43.53 -34.42
#